data_a84263bbbc9fd81ae038743fce7ed883
#
_entry.id   a84263bbbc9fd81ae038743fce7ed883
#
_cell.length_a   1.000
_cell.length_b   1.000
_cell.length_c   1.000
_cell.angle_alpha   90.00
_cell.angle_beta   90.00
_cell.angle_gamma   90.00
#
_symmetry.space_group_name_H-M   'P 1'
#
loop_
_entity.id
_entity.type
_entity.pdbx_description
1 polymer ?
#
loop_
_entity_poly.entity_id
_entity_poly.type
_entity_poly.pdbx_seq_one_letter_code
_entity_poly.pdbx_strand_id
1 'polypeptide(L)'
;EAATDRAWRLRVGGPAGTTSFSRAELLGLPQSVQELPIACVEGWTTYATWVGVPLAALLALVGGSFDRHVRLTSLEPGGAYRVTTMGPEFATDPRTLVALGVNGEPLNLDHGYPARIIAPARPGVLQTKWLAQVEVLS
;
A
#
# COMPACT_ATOMS: atom_id res chain seq x y z
N GLU A 1 3.53 12.06 15.75
CA GLU A 1 4.02 11.07 14.80
C GLU A 1 3.54 11.37 13.38
N ALA A 2 4.45 11.27 12.41
CA ALA A 2 4.10 11.52 11.00
C ALA A 2 2.99 10.57 10.52
N ALA A 3 2.99 9.33 10.98
CA ALA A 3 2.03 8.31 10.55
C ALA A 3 0.61 8.57 11.04
N THR A 4 0.44 9.37 12.09
CA THR A 4 -0.88 9.70 12.65
C THR A 4 -1.26 11.16 12.39
N ASP A 5 -0.40 11.91 11.71
CA ASP A 5 -0.62 13.32 11.45
C ASP A 5 -1.77 13.49 10.44
N ARG A 6 -2.67 14.44 10.71
CA ARG A 6 -3.73 14.80 9.76
C ARG A 6 -3.18 15.37 8.47
N ALA A 7 -1.96 15.84 8.48
CA ALA A 7 -1.29 16.34 7.29
C ALA A 7 -0.73 15.22 6.41
N TRP A 8 -0.80 13.95 6.87
CA TRP A 8 -0.30 12.84 6.07
C TRP A 8 -0.98 12.80 4.71
N ARG A 9 -0.17 12.59 3.69
CA ARG A 9 -0.63 12.39 2.32
C ARG A 9 0.15 11.26 1.70
N LEU A 10 -0.53 10.43 0.92
CA LEU A 10 0.12 9.44 0.06
C LEU A 10 0.40 10.13 -1.27
N ARG A 11 1.66 10.18 -1.66
CA ARG A 11 2.04 10.71 -2.96
C ARG A 11 2.13 9.58 -3.97
N VAL A 12 1.43 9.72 -5.09
CA VAL A 12 1.42 8.74 -6.18
C VAL A 12 1.94 9.45 -7.42
N GLY A 13 3.08 9.02 -7.92
CA GLY A 13 3.74 9.63 -9.07
C GLY A 13 3.79 8.69 -10.25
N GLY A 14 3.62 9.24 -11.45
CA GLY A 14 3.70 8.49 -12.70
C GLY A 14 3.89 9.42 -13.88
N PRO A 15 3.80 8.88 -15.12
CA PRO A 15 4.05 9.67 -16.34
C PRO A 15 3.15 10.90 -16.48
N ALA A 16 1.93 10.86 -15.95
CA ALA A 16 0.99 11.99 -16.02
C ALA A 16 1.18 12.99 -14.89
N GLY A 17 2.12 12.78 -13.97
CA GLY A 17 2.41 13.69 -12.87
C GLY A 17 2.27 13.02 -11.51
N THR A 18 2.32 13.83 -10.46
CA THR A 18 2.20 13.36 -9.08
C THR A 18 0.93 13.90 -8.47
N THR A 19 0.17 13.02 -7.81
CA THR A 19 -1.04 13.39 -7.08
C THR A 19 -0.89 12.97 -5.63
N SER A 20 -1.35 13.81 -4.71
CA SER A 20 -1.34 13.51 -3.28
C SER A 20 -2.76 13.21 -2.82
N PHE A 21 -2.90 12.20 -1.98
CA PHE A 21 -4.19 11.77 -1.44
C PHE A 21 -4.14 11.81 0.08
N SER A 22 -5.13 12.44 0.70
CA SER A 22 -5.34 12.26 2.14
C SER A 22 -5.97 10.89 2.39
N ARG A 23 -5.97 10.45 3.65
CA ARG A 23 -6.64 9.19 3.99
C ARG A 23 -8.13 9.26 3.64
N ALA A 24 -8.77 10.39 3.93
CA ALA A 24 -10.19 10.57 3.60
C ALA A 24 -10.44 10.49 2.09
N GLU A 25 -9.54 11.06 1.28
CA GLU A 25 -9.66 10.97 -0.17
C GLU A 25 -9.51 9.54 -0.67
N LEU A 26 -8.56 8.78 -0.09
CA LEU A 26 -8.40 7.36 -0.44
C LEU A 26 -9.65 6.56 -0.08
N LEU A 27 -10.25 6.83 1.09
CA LEU A 27 -11.48 6.17 1.52
C LEU A 27 -12.66 6.48 0.61
N GLY A 28 -12.63 7.63 -0.09
CA GLY A 28 -13.65 8.01 -1.05
C GLY A 28 -13.53 7.34 -2.41
N LEU A 29 -12.42 6.65 -2.68
CA LEU A 29 -12.25 5.90 -3.92
C LEU A 29 -12.88 4.52 -3.78
N PRO A 30 -13.19 3.84 -4.92
CA PRO A 30 -13.73 2.48 -4.84
C PRO A 30 -12.82 1.57 -4.05
N GLN A 31 -13.40 0.85 -3.08
CA GLN A 31 -12.67 -0.04 -2.19
C GLN A 31 -12.80 -1.48 -2.67
N SER A 32 -11.75 -2.25 -2.44
CA SER A 32 -11.76 -3.70 -2.65
C SER A 32 -11.45 -4.41 -1.33
N VAL A 33 -11.92 -5.64 -1.22
CA VAL A 33 -11.75 -6.47 -0.02
C VAL A 33 -10.95 -7.70 -0.42
N GLN A 34 -9.92 -8.01 0.37
CA GLN A 34 -9.12 -9.22 0.17
C GLN A 34 -8.94 -9.93 1.49
N GLU A 35 -9.16 -11.24 1.51
CA GLU A 35 -8.86 -12.07 2.66
C GLU A 35 -7.50 -12.73 2.41
N LEU A 36 -6.52 -12.39 3.23
CA LEU A 36 -5.16 -12.87 3.07
C LEU A 36 -4.62 -13.34 4.41
N PRO A 37 -3.75 -14.36 4.40
CA PRO A 37 -3.16 -14.84 5.65
C PRO A 37 -2.17 -13.84 6.24
N ILE A 38 -2.12 -13.82 7.57
CA ILE A 38 -1.10 -13.12 8.34
C ILE A 38 -0.31 -14.16 9.11
N ALA A 39 1.02 -14.20 8.93
CA ALA A 39 1.88 -15.05 9.73
C ALA A 39 2.14 -14.37 11.07
N CYS A 40 2.00 -15.12 12.15
CA CYS A 40 2.25 -14.62 13.50
C CYS A 40 3.62 -15.08 14.00
N VAL A 41 4.19 -14.31 14.94
CA VAL A 41 5.51 -14.61 15.52
C VAL A 41 5.54 -15.94 16.26
N GLU A 42 4.37 -16.42 16.71
CA GLU A 42 4.24 -17.73 17.35
C GLU A 42 4.31 -18.90 16.37
N GLY A 43 4.44 -18.63 15.09
CA GLY A 43 4.57 -19.67 14.08
C GLY A 43 3.27 -20.18 13.49
N TRP A 44 2.13 -19.59 13.85
CA TRP A 44 0.84 -19.94 13.25
C TRP A 44 0.37 -18.85 12.29
N THR A 45 -0.55 -19.23 11.42
CA THR A 45 -1.11 -18.32 10.42
C THR A 45 -2.60 -18.13 10.66
N THR A 46 -3.07 -16.90 10.59
CA THR A 46 -4.48 -16.57 10.61
C THR A 46 -4.83 -15.77 9.35
N TYR A 47 -6.11 -15.64 9.07
CA TYR A 47 -6.59 -14.85 7.93
C TYR A 47 -7.13 -13.52 8.44
N ALA A 48 -6.90 -12.48 7.65
CA ALA A 48 -7.45 -11.16 7.91
C ALA A 48 -8.15 -10.65 6.65
N THR A 49 -9.21 -9.88 6.86
CA THR A 49 -9.95 -9.24 5.78
C THR A 49 -9.45 -7.80 5.65
N TRP A 50 -8.75 -7.53 4.55
CA TRP A 50 -8.14 -6.23 4.27
C TRP A 50 -9.04 -5.44 3.33
N VAL A 51 -9.15 -4.14 3.57
CA VAL A 51 -9.95 -3.23 2.73
C VAL A 51 -9.05 -2.08 2.30
N GLY A 52 -9.10 -1.75 1.03
CA GLY A 52 -8.34 -0.62 0.51
C GLY A 52 -8.57 -0.39 -0.96
N VAL A 53 -7.76 0.49 -1.54
CA VAL A 53 -7.85 0.86 -2.95
C VAL A 53 -6.90 -0.04 -3.73
N PRO A 54 -7.36 -0.68 -4.82
CA PRO A 54 -6.43 -1.43 -5.67
C PRO A 54 -5.29 -0.54 -6.15
N LEU A 55 -4.06 -1.02 -6.00
CA LEU A 55 -2.89 -0.23 -6.40
C LEU A 55 -2.97 0.13 -7.89
N ALA A 56 -3.41 -0.81 -8.72
CA ALA A 56 -3.56 -0.56 -10.16
C ALA A 56 -4.49 0.62 -10.47
N ALA A 57 -5.53 0.83 -9.66
CA ALA A 57 -6.44 1.96 -9.85
C ALA A 57 -5.74 3.29 -9.56
N LEU A 58 -4.90 3.34 -8.53
CA LEU A 58 -4.13 4.55 -8.24
C LEU A 58 -3.10 4.83 -9.33
N LEU A 59 -2.43 3.80 -9.83
CA LEU A 59 -1.44 3.96 -10.89
C LEU A 59 -2.08 4.46 -12.18
N ALA A 60 -3.30 4.02 -12.48
CA ALA A 60 -4.03 4.49 -13.65
C ALA A 60 -4.30 5.99 -13.59
N LEU A 61 -4.53 6.54 -12.40
CA LEU A 61 -4.80 7.97 -12.22
C LEU A 61 -3.58 8.83 -12.56
N VAL A 62 -2.37 8.28 -12.51
CA VAL A 62 -1.13 9.00 -12.82
C VAL A 62 -0.49 8.51 -14.12
N GLY A 63 -1.25 7.83 -14.95
CA GLY A 63 -0.80 7.39 -16.27
C GLY A 63 0.15 6.19 -16.24
N GLY A 64 0.09 5.37 -15.18
CA GLY A 64 0.92 4.18 -15.07
C GLY A 64 0.56 3.14 -16.13
N SER A 65 1.56 2.45 -16.68
CA SER A 65 1.37 1.37 -17.63
C SER A 65 1.61 0.02 -16.95
N PHE A 66 1.18 -1.05 -17.63
CA PHE A 66 1.17 -2.39 -17.05
C PHE A 66 2.53 -3.09 -17.08
N ASP A 67 3.57 -2.44 -17.60
CA ASP A 67 4.90 -3.04 -17.79
C ASP A 67 5.99 -2.36 -16.95
N ARG A 68 5.60 -1.51 -15.99
CA ARG A 68 6.55 -0.72 -15.22
C ARG A 68 6.69 -1.24 -13.80
N HIS A 69 7.90 -1.11 -13.27
CA HIS A 69 8.17 -1.33 -11.86
C HIS A 69 7.69 -0.13 -11.06
N VAL A 70 7.38 -0.35 -9.79
CA VAL A 70 6.85 0.66 -8.89
C VAL A 70 7.74 0.71 -7.65
N ARG A 71 8.18 1.91 -7.28
CA ARG A 71 8.92 2.12 -6.04
C ARG A 71 7.96 2.49 -4.94
N LEU A 72 8.11 1.82 -3.79
CA LEU A 72 7.30 2.04 -2.60
C LEU A 72 8.20 2.59 -1.50
N THR A 73 7.81 3.70 -0.88
CA THR A 73 8.58 4.32 0.19
C THR A 73 7.73 4.38 1.44
N SER A 74 8.32 3.94 2.56
CA SER A 74 7.72 3.95 3.88
C SER A 74 8.03 5.25 4.61
N LEU A 75 7.23 5.58 5.61
CA LEU A 75 7.51 6.66 6.56
C LEU A 75 8.64 6.31 7.53
N GLU A 76 9.06 5.05 7.58
CA GLU A 76 10.15 4.64 8.47
C GLU A 76 11.40 5.49 8.20
N PRO A 77 12.12 5.93 9.25
CA PRO A 77 13.30 6.78 9.06
C PRO A 77 14.51 6.05 8.48
N GLY A 78 14.50 4.71 8.50
CA GLY A 78 15.61 3.92 7.97
C GLY A 78 15.23 2.45 7.89
N GLY A 79 16.20 1.60 7.63
CA GLY A 79 16.00 0.16 7.55
C GLY A 79 16.03 -0.36 6.12
N ALA A 80 16.28 -1.68 5.99
CA ALA A 80 16.49 -2.32 4.70
C ALA A 80 15.24 -2.26 3.79
N TYR A 81 14.06 -2.21 4.38
CA TYR A 81 12.79 -2.26 3.63
C TYR A 81 12.07 -0.92 3.60
N ARG A 82 12.74 0.18 3.95
CA ARG A 82 12.17 1.52 3.86
C ARG A 82 11.77 1.86 2.43
N VAL A 83 12.58 1.44 1.45
CA VAL A 83 12.30 1.61 0.03
C VAL A 83 12.36 0.23 -0.61
N THR A 84 11.29 -0.16 -1.28
CA THR A 84 11.23 -1.42 -2.02
C THR A 84 10.74 -1.18 -3.44
N THR A 85 11.04 -2.11 -4.34
CA THR A 85 10.58 -2.03 -5.71
C THR A 85 9.68 -3.23 -5.98
N MET A 86 8.53 -2.98 -6.58
CA MET A 86 7.54 -3.99 -6.91
C MET A 86 7.50 -4.16 -8.42
N GLY A 87 7.57 -5.41 -8.89
CA GLY A 87 7.43 -5.69 -10.31
C GLY A 87 5.99 -5.51 -10.80
N PRO A 88 5.82 -5.36 -12.12
CA PRO A 88 4.48 -5.13 -12.68
C PRO A 88 3.53 -6.29 -12.43
N GLU A 89 4.01 -7.52 -12.29
CA GLU A 89 3.16 -8.67 -12.00
C GLU A 89 2.39 -8.53 -10.68
N PHE A 90 2.98 -7.81 -9.70
CA PHE A 90 2.30 -7.53 -8.44
C PHE A 90 1.52 -6.22 -8.51
N ALA A 91 2.09 -5.21 -9.15
CA ALA A 91 1.48 -3.87 -9.20
C ALA A 91 0.15 -3.87 -9.96
N THR A 92 0.02 -4.73 -10.96
CA THR A 92 -1.21 -4.84 -11.76
C THR A 92 -2.16 -5.93 -11.29
N ASP A 93 -1.76 -6.73 -10.29
CA ASP A 93 -2.65 -7.75 -9.72
C ASP A 93 -3.81 -7.03 -9.02
N PRO A 94 -5.07 -7.36 -9.36
CA PRO A 94 -6.22 -6.69 -8.74
C PRO A 94 -6.34 -6.95 -7.25
N ARG A 95 -5.61 -7.94 -6.71
CA ARG A 95 -5.59 -8.24 -5.28
C ARG A 95 -4.56 -7.41 -4.51
N THR A 96 -3.68 -6.68 -5.21
CA THR A 96 -2.72 -5.78 -4.56
C THR A 96 -3.42 -4.49 -4.19
N LEU A 97 -3.44 -4.20 -2.88
CA LEU A 97 -4.17 -3.06 -2.33
C LEU A 97 -3.25 -2.09 -1.63
N VAL A 98 -3.61 -0.81 -1.69
CA VAL A 98 -3.21 0.16 -0.67
C VAL A 98 -4.27 0.02 0.42
N ALA A 99 -3.97 -0.78 1.43
CA ALA A 99 -4.93 -1.14 2.47
C ALA A 99 -5.06 -0.02 3.50
N LEU A 100 -6.29 0.28 3.88
CA LEU A 100 -6.64 1.34 4.83
C LEU A 100 -7.27 0.76 6.09
N GLY A 101 -7.77 -0.47 6.02
CA GLY A 101 -8.42 -1.12 7.15
C GLY A 101 -8.20 -2.62 7.14
N VAL A 102 -8.45 -3.24 8.29
CA VAL A 102 -8.35 -4.68 8.48
C VAL A 102 -9.44 -5.11 9.46
N ASN A 103 -10.14 -6.19 9.12
CA ASN A 103 -11.19 -6.78 9.96
C ASN A 103 -12.25 -5.76 10.41
N GLY A 104 -12.63 -4.86 9.51
CA GLY A 104 -13.69 -3.89 9.74
C GLY A 104 -13.27 -2.64 10.51
N GLU A 105 -11.97 -2.47 10.79
CA GLU A 105 -11.47 -1.33 11.54
C GLU A 105 -10.31 -0.67 10.80
N PRO A 106 -9.99 0.61 11.11
CA PRO A 106 -8.76 1.21 10.60
C PRO A 106 -7.56 0.41 11.03
N LEU A 107 -6.48 0.49 10.27
CA LEU A 107 -5.21 -0.13 10.67
C LEU A 107 -4.74 0.48 11.99
N ASN A 108 -4.18 -0.35 12.88
CA ASN A 108 -3.43 0.21 14.00
C ASN A 108 -2.01 0.54 13.52
N LEU A 109 -1.26 1.21 14.38
CA LEU A 109 0.09 1.66 14.00
C LEU A 109 1.02 0.49 13.70
N ASP A 110 0.91 -0.59 14.46
CA ASP A 110 1.75 -1.78 14.26
C ASP A 110 1.44 -2.49 12.94
N HIS A 111 0.22 -2.35 12.42
CA HIS A 111 -0.19 -2.93 11.15
C HIS A 111 0.01 -2.00 9.97
N GLY A 112 0.51 -0.78 10.19
CA GLY A 112 0.90 0.10 9.12
C GLY A 112 0.03 1.34 8.92
N TYR A 113 -0.79 1.74 9.92
CA TYR A 113 -1.56 2.98 9.81
C TYR A 113 -0.65 4.14 9.36
N PRO A 114 -1.05 5.01 8.44
CA PRO A 114 -2.39 5.18 7.86
C PRO A 114 -2.68 4.29 6.65
N ALA A 115 -1.67 3.74 6.01
CA ALA A 115 -1.87 2.88 4.85
C ALA A 115 -0.68 1.94 4.67
N ARG A 116 -0.93 0.76 4.11
CA ARG A 116 0.11 -0.21 3.83
C ARG A 116 -0.19 -0.96 2.52
N ILE A 117 0.83 -1.59 1.98
CA ILE A 117 0.65 -2.48 0.84
C ILE A 117 0.23 -3.86 1.33
N ILE A 118 -0.77 -4.43 0.66
CA ILE A 118 -1.13 -5.84 0.74
C ILE A 118 -0.95 -6.39 -0.67
N ALA A 119 -0.06 -7.37 -0.83
CA ALA A 119 0.21 -7.95 -2.14
C ALA A 119 0.35 -9.47 -2.00
N PRO A 120 -0.54 -10.25 -2.61
CA PRO A 120 -0.44 -11.71 -2.56
C PRO A 120 0.90 -12.18 -3.10
N ALA A 121 1.41 -13.27 -2.57
CA ALA A 121 2.65 -13.92 -2.97
C ALA A 121 3.94 -13.12 -2.70
N ARG A 122 3.86 -11.89 -2.20
CA ARG A 122 5.08 -11.20 -1.75
C ARG A 122 5.36 -11.53 -0.28
N PRO A 123 6.63 -11.66 0.12
CA PRO A 123 6.98 -11.80 1.54
C PRO A 123 6.46 -10.63 2.35
N GLY A 124 6.08 -10.89 3.61
CA GLY A 124 5.52 -9.86 4.49
C GLY A 124 6.40 -8.63 4.64
N VAL A 125 7.72 -8.79 4.67
CA VAL A 125 8.67 -7.67 4.78
C VAL A 125 8.64 -6.75 3.57
N LEU A 126 8.17 -7.25 2.41
CA LEU A 126 8.05 -6.46 1.18
C LEU A 126 6.65 -5.87 1.00
N GLN A 127 5.73 -6.12 1.96
CA GLN A 127 4.42 -5.50 1.96
C GLN A 127 4.51 -4.24 2.83
N THR A 128 4.99 -3.17 2.24
CA THR A 128 5.40 -1.93 2.90
C THR A 128 4.33 -1.35 3.80
N LYS A 129 4.68 -1.14 5.07
CA LYS A 129 3.82 -0.48 6.06
C LYS A 129 4.12 1.01 6.12
N TRP A 130 3.20 1.79 6.68
CA TRP A 130 3.36 3.24 6.86
C TRP A 130 3.73 3.90 5.54
N LEU A 131 2.94 3.64 4.53
CA LEU A 131 3.24 4.03 3.15
C LEU A 131 3.24 5.55 3.00
N ALA A 132 4.27 6.08 2.37
CA ALA A 132 4.42 7.52 2.13
C ALA A 132 4.34 7.87 0.65
N GLN A 133 4.89 7.01 -0.21
CA GLN A 133 4.98 7.33 -1.64
C GLN A 133 4.95 6.07 -2.48
N VAL A 134 4.25 6.19 -3.60
CA VAL A 134 4.21 5.18 -4.67
C VAL A 134 4.66 5.89 -5.95
N GLU A 135 5.65 5.35 -6.62
CA GLU A 135 6.19 5.99 -7.81
C GLU A 135 6.38 4.98 -8.93
N VAL A 136 5.79 5.26 -10.09
CA VAL A 136 6.00 4.45 -11.29
C VAL A 136 7.38 4.79 -11.86
N LEU A 137 8.21 3.77 -12.06
CA LEU A 137 9.56 3.95 -12.59
C LEU A 137 9.54 3.92 -14.12
N SER A 138 10.38 4.72 -14.71
CA SER A 138 10.52 4.78 -16.16
C SER A 138 11.40 3.66 -16.70
#